data_5857aaa4e4d1585424e9e4587340c193
#
_entry.id   5857aaa4e4d1585424e9e4587340c193
#
_cell.length_a   1.000
_cell.length_b   1.000
_cell.length_c   1.000
_cell.angle_alpha   90.00
_cell.angle_beta   90.00
_cell.angle_gamma   90.00
#
_symmetry.space_group_name_H-M   'P 1'
#
loop_
_entity.id
_entity.type
_entity.pdbx_description
1 polymer ?
#
loop_
_entity_poly.entity_id
_entity_poly.type
_entity_poly.pdbx_seq_one_letter_code
_entity_poly.pdbx_strand_id
1 'polypeptide(L)'
;MVPAESQANVNKDSVGSSTKVSQSTIESIIANQTPFKAGGFQYFLHEWKKIISDPFILDAVTHCHIEFDWVPEALGGATRPCHSFTEAEQTIIDNEIEKFLLKGIIRLSLYEDGQVISPIFVRPKKDGSHRVIFNLKKLNEAVSYHHFKMDTLETAIKLMRPGCYMTSIDLKDAYYSIPIAPEHQKFLKFVWKDQLYAFNSLPMGLSSSPRIFTKILKPFFSALRSQFGHTCLGYIDDSFYLEDSYLECEEATLHAVQLFISLGFKIHPEKSVVIPTQVLEFLGFILNSILMTVSLTEKKAEKILQLCQKFSYPSRQFTIREVASFIGTLVSSFPGVEFGPLHYRHLILRQTNSLI
;
A
#
# COMPACT_ATOMS: atom_id res chain seq x y z
N MET A 1 49.52 11.70 63.16
CA MET A 1 48.07 11.65 63.40
C MET A 1 47.40 12.31 62.20
N VAL A 2 46.82 11.48 61.34
CA VAL A 2 46.07 11.90 60.17
C VAL A 2 44.76 11.17 60.29
N PRO A 3 43.60 11.86 60.17
CA PRO A 3 42.32 11.20 60.23
C PRO A 3 41.93 10.64 58.80
N ALA A 4 41.32 9.49 58.84
CA ALA A 4 40.86 8.76 57.67
C ALA A 4 39.64 9.49 56.97
N GLU A 5 39.71 9.61 55.63
CA GLU A 5 38.60 10.02 54.77
C GLU A 5 37.65 8.86 54.58
N SER A 6 36.38 9.10 54.86
CA SER A 6 35.29 8.20 54.57
C SER A 6 34.93 8.28 53.10
N GLN A 7 35.11 7.18 52.37
CA GLN A 7 34.58 6.99 51.00
C GLN A 7 33.06 6.79 51.05
N ALA A 8 32.31 7.73 50.47
CA ALA A 8 30.91 7.58 50.21
C ALA A 8 30.73 6.65 48.99
N ASN A 9 30.11 5.49 49.22
CA ASN A 9 29.60 4.60 48.17
C ASN A 9 28.43 5.28 47.47
N VAL A 10 28.63 5.69 46.22
CA VAL A 10 27.53 6.06 45.32
C VAL A 10 27.03 4.78 44.63
N ASN A 11 25.91 4.27 45.09
CA ASN A 11 25.15 3.21 44.42
C ASN A 11 24.73 3.73 43.05
N LYS A 12 25.34 3.21 41.99
CA LYS A 12 24.87 3.26 40.63
C LYS A 12 24.08 1.97 40.30
N ASP A 13 22.88 1.83 40.79
CA ASP A 13 21.97 0.79 40.36
C ASP A 13 20.59 1.39 40.12
N SER A 14 20.43 1.94 38.93
CA SER A 14 19.10 2.09 38.29
C SER A 14 19.28 2.12 36.77
N VAL A 15 19.85 1.03 36.24
CA VAL A 15 19.68 0.71 34.82
C VAL A 15 18.33 0.06 34.71
N GLY A 16 17.38 0.80 34.10
CA GLY A 16 16.04 0.32 33.81
C GLY A 16 16.12 -1.03 33.11
N SER A 17 15.39 -2.01 33.62
CA SER A 17 15.20 -3.30 32.98
C SER A 17 14.49 -3.07 31.65
N SER A 18 15.22 -2.98 30.56
CA SER A 18 14.69 -3.13 29.22
C SER A 18 14.10 -4.56 29.16
N THR A 19 12.80 -4.66 29.28
CA THR A 19 12.07 -5.92 29.08
C THR A 19 12.34 -6.32 27.62
N LYS A 20 13.13 -7.39 27.44
CA LYS A 20 13.34 -7.99 26.11
C LYS A 20 11.99 -8.29 25.50
N VAL A 21 11.60 -7.51 24.49
CA VAL A 21 10.43 -7.81 23.67
C VAL A 21 10.75 -9.13 22.98
N SER A 22 9.90 -10.12 23.10
CA SER A 22 10.10 -11.36 22.37
C SER A 22 9.32 -11.29 21.05
N GLN A 23 9.90 -11.86 20.00
CA GLN A 23 9.24 -12.05 18.68
C GLN A 23 7.82 -12.60 18.84
N SER A 24 7.60 -13.55 19.74
CA SER A 24 6.30 -14.11 20.09
C SER A 24 5.29 -13.03 20.52
N THR A 25 5.74 -11.90 21.06
CA THR A 25 4.88 -10.78 21.44
C THR A 25 4.34 -10.05 20.22
N ILE A 26 5.17 -9.71 19.23
CA ILE A 26 4.76 -9.01 18.00
C ILE A 26 3.78 -9.87 17.20
N GLU A 27 4.12 -11.14 17.00
CA GLU A 27 3.25 -12.10 16.29
C GLU A 27 1.92 -12.31 17.03
N SER A 28 1.93 -12.40 18.35
CA SER A 28 0.73 -12.50 19.18
C SER A 28 -0.16 -11.26 19.05
N ILE A 29 0.42 -10.06 19.06
CA ILE A 29 -0.35 -8.81 18.87
C ILE A 29 -1.02 -8.81 17.49
N ILE A 30 -0.30 -9.19 16.43
CA ILE A 30 -0.83 -9.27 15.08
C ILE A 30 -1.92 -10.35 14.96
N ALA A 31 -1.74 -11.52 15.57
CA ALA A 31 -2.72 -12.59 15.55
C ALA A 31 -4.03 -12.25 16.27
N ASN A 32 -3.95 -11.45 17.34
CA ASN A 32 -5.09 -11.07 18.18
C ASN A 32 -5.79 -9.77 17.72
N GLN A 33 -5.50 -9.28 16.50
CA GLN A 33 -6.19 -8.12 15.96
C GLN A 33 -7.70 -8.35 15.86
N THR A 34 -8.49 -7.32 16.17
CA THR A 34 -9.94 -7.35 15.91
C THR A 34 -10.22 -7.54 14.42
N PRO A 35 -11.32 -8.20 14.03
CA PRO A 35 -11.68 -8.39 12.64
C PRO A 35 -11.72 -7.06 11.88
N PHE A 36 -11.37 -7.10 10.58
CA PHE A 36 -11.45 -5.93 9.72
C PHE A 36 -12.91 -5.46 9.56
N LYS A 37 -13.13 -4.16 9.68
CA LYS A 37 -14.38 -3.48 9.37
C LYS A 37 -14.10 -2.26 8.51
N ALA A 38 -14.80 -2.13 7.41
CA ALA A 38 -14.62 -0.99 6.50
C ALA A 38 -14.97 0.35 7.18
N GLY A 39 -14.26 1.41 6.79
CA GLY A 39 -14.39 2.71 7.42
C GLY A 39 -13.96 2.72 8.89
N GLY A 40 -13.15 1.74 9.29
CA GLY A 40 -12.80 1.50 10.70
C GLY A 40 -12.10 2.66 11.40
N PHE A 41 -11.38 3.53 10.69
CA PHE A 41 -10.63 4.63 11.28
C PHE A 41 -11.48 5.59 12.11
N GLN A 42 -12.75 5.79 11.75
CA GLN A 42 -13.66 6.66 12.49
C GLN A 42 -13.81 6.27 13.97
N TYR A 43 -13.66 4.98 14.30
CA TYR A 43 -13.78 4.49 15.68
C TYR A 43 -12.52 4.76 16.52
N PHE A 44 -11.43 5.16 15.88
CA PHE A 44 -10.13 5.42 16.49
C PHE A 44 -9.75 6.90 16.49
N LEU A 45 -10.71 7.81 16.25
CA LEU A 45 -10.47 9.26 16.14
C LEU A 45 -9.70 9.82 17.33
N HIS A 46 -9.95 9.31 18.53
CA HIS A 46 -9.26 9.76 19.76
C HIS A 46 -7.75 9.43 19.72
N GLU A 47 -7.37 8.29 19.11
CA GLU A 47 -5.97 7.93 18.93
C GLU A 47 -5.32 8.78 17.83
N TRP A 48 -6.05 9.03 16.73
CA TRP A 48 -5.59 9.93 15.68
C TRP A 48 -5.27 11.33 16.21
N LYS A 49 -6.12 11.88 17.08
CA LYS A 49 -5.91 13.18 17.71
C LYS A 49 -4.68 13.27 18.60
N LYS A 50 -4.11 12.16 19.05
CA LYS A 50 -2.85 12.14 19.83
C LYS A 50 -1.62 12.41 18.97
N ILE A 51 -1.68 12.05 17.68
CA ILE A 51 -0.53 12.17 16.77
C ILE A 51 -0.67 13.27 15.72
N ILE A 52 -1.88 13.83 15.53
CA ILE A 52 -2.12 14.84 14.50
C ILE A 52 -3.24 15.82 14.91
N SER A 53 -3.08 17.06 14.50
CA SER A 53 -4.11 18.11 14.63
C SER A 53 -4.59 18.66 13.28
N ASP A 54 -4.06 18.14 12.14
CA ASP A 54 -4.44 18.56 10.79
C ASP A 54 -5.92 18.22 10.52
N PRO A 55 -6.78 19.25 10.31
CA PRO A 55 -8.21 19.04 10.08
C PRO A 55 -8.51 18.17 8.87
N PHE A 56 -7.72 18.26 7.80
CA PHE A 56 -7.89 17.44 6.59
C PHE A 56 -7.75 15.95 6.92
N ILE A 57 -6.75 15.58 7.72
CA ILE A 57 -6.52 14.17 8.06
C ILE A 57 -7.58 13.67 9.03
N LEU A 58 -7.95 14.49 10.04
CA LEU A 58 -9.00 14.15 11.00
C LEU A 58 -10.37 13.98 10.30
N ASP A 59 -10.67 14.83 9.32
CA ASP A 59 -11.86 14.67 8.48
C ASP A 59 -11.77 13.40 7.63
N ALA A 60 -10.66 13.18 6.94
CA ALA A 60 -10.48 12.01 6.08
C ALA A 60 -10.59 10.66 6.83
N VAL A 61 -10.19 10.57 8.09
CA VAL A 61 -10.33 9.34 8.90
C VAL A 61 -11.75 9.14 9.45
N THR A 62 -12.60 10.17 9.41
CA THR A 62 -13.99 10.11 9.90
C THR A 62 -15.03 10.15 8.78
N HIS A 63 -14.86 11.04 7.80
CA HIS A 63 -15.80 11.28 6.70
C HIS A 63 -15.03 11.76 5.46
N CYS A 64 -14.30 10.87 4.80
CA CYS A 64 -13.48 11.24 3.65
C CYS A 64 -14.33 11.83 2.52
N HIS A 65 -14.10 13.09 2.20
CA HIS A 65 -14.70 13.77 1.07
C HIS A 65 -13.83 13.61 -0.18
N ILE A 66 -14.47 13.32 -1.31
CA ILE A 66 -13.80 13.28 -2.62
C ILE A 66 -13.78 14.71 -3.15
N GLU A 67 -12.61 15.26 -3.43
CA GLU A 67 -12.48 16.57 -4.04
C GLU A 67 -12.78 16.46 -5.55
N PHE A 68 -13.73 17.26 -6.04
CA PHE A 68 -14.11 17.30 -7.44
C PHE A 68 -13.83 18.67 -8.05
N ASP A 69 -13.30 18.71 -9.27
CA ASP A 69 -13.18 19.95 -10.06
C ASP A 69 -14.54 20.45 -10.55
N TRP A 70 -15.48 19.53 -10.73
CA TRP A 70 -16.90 19.79 -11.03
C TRP A 70 -17.75 18.63 -10.48
N VAL A 71 -18.96 18.96 -10.05
CA VAL A 71 -19.86 17.93 -9.51
C VAL A 71 -20.20 16.93 -10.62
N PRO A 72 -19.90 15.63 -10.44
CA PRO A 72 -20.23 14.63 -11.45
C PRO A 72 -21.75 14.57 -11.59
N GLU A 73 -22.28 15.15 -12.65
CA GLU A 73 -23.67 14.93 -13.04
C GLU A 73 -23.85 13.45 -13.31
N ALA A 74 -25.09 12.98 -13.23
CA ALA A 74 -25.40 11.59 -13.52
C ALA A 74 -24.78 11.21 -14.89
N LEU A 75 -23.62 10.59 -14.87
CA LEU A 75 -22.88 10.17 -16.05
C LEU A 75 -23.55 8.98 -16.73
N GLY A 76 -24.85 9.15 -16.98
CA GLY A 76 -25.73 8.19 -17.62
C GLY A 76 -26.66 7.52 -16.62
N GLY A 77 -27.92 7.45 -17.01
CA GLY A 77 -28.90 6.53 -16.41
C GLY A 77 -28.33 5.12 -16.39
N ALA A 78 -28.92 4.25 -15.61
CA ALA A 78 -28.48 2.88 -15.38
C ALA A 78 -27.86 2.26 -16.64
N THR A 79 -26.54 2.35 -16.78
CA THR A 79 -25.85 1.66 -17.84
C THR A 79 -25.84 0.20 -17.41
N ARG A 80 -26.79 -0.57 -17.95
CA ARG A 80 -26.70 -2.04 -17.88
C ARG A 80 -25.29 -2.41 -18.33
N PRO A 81 -24.62 -3.34 -17.63
CA PRO A 81 -23.31 -3.76 -18.06
C PRO A 81 -23.39 -4.20 -19.52
N CYS A 82 -22.62 -3.56 -20.40
CA CYS A 82 -22.56 -3.91 -21.82
C CYS A 82 -21.91 -5.28 -22.09
N HIS A 83 -21.53 -6.00 -21.03
CA HIS A 83 -20.85 -7.30 -21.11
C HIS A 83 -21.76 -8.40 -20.55
N SER A 84 -21.95 -9.45 -21.37
CA SER A 84 -22.43 -10.72 -20.85
C SER A 84 -21.27 -11.39 -20.10
N PHE A 85 -21.50 -11.70 -18.83
CA PHE A 85 -20.54 -12.45 -18.01
C PHE A 85 -20.80 -13.95 -18.17
N THR A 86 -19.73 -14.72 -18.28
CA THR A 86 -19.80 -16.18 -18.18
C THR A 86 -20.24 -16.61 -16.79
N GLU A 87 -20.75 -17.83 -16.61
CA GLU A 87 -21.14 -18.36 -15.30
C GLU A 87 -19.97 -18.31 -14.29
N ALA A 88 -18.75 -18.61 -14.75
CA ALA A 88 -17.56 -18.53 -13.92
C ALA A 88 -17.27 -17.08 -13.44
N GLU A 89 -17.40 -16.09 -14.33
CA GLU A 89 -17.23 -14.69 -13.97
C GLU A 89 -18.34 -14.21 -13.03
N GLN A 90 -19.58 -14.66 -13.24
CA GLN A 90 -20.69 -14.35 -12.33
C GLN A 90 -20.41 -14.87 -10.91
N THR A 91 -19.96 -16.11 -10.79
CA THR A 91 -19.57 -16.70 -9.50
C THR A 91 -18.45 -15.90 -8.81
N ILE A 92 -17.46 -15.43 -9.59
CA ILE A 92 -16.36 -14.60 -9.04
C ILE A 92 -16.92 -13.27 -8.51
N ILE A 93 -17.83 -12.64 -9.25
CA ILE A 93 -18.43 -11.37 -8.83
C ILE A 93 -19.33 -11.58 -7.61
N ASP A 94 -20.16 -12.62 -7.59
CA ASP A 94 -21.02 -12.94 -6.46
C ASP A 94 -20.21 -13.11 -5.17
N ASN A 95 -19.14 -13.91 -5.22
CA ASN A 95 -18.25 -14.14 -4.08
C ASN A 95 -17.57 -12.86 -3.59
N GLU A 96 -17.16 -11.98 -4.52
CA GLU A 96 -16.50 -10.72 -4.12
C GLU A 96 -17.51 -9.73 -3.50
N ILE A 97 -18.73 -9.66 -4.02
CA ILE A 97 -19.81 -8.84 -3.46
C ILE A 97 -20.18 -9.33 -2.05
N GLU A 98 -20.37 -10.64 -1.87
CA GLU A 98 -20.65 -11.22 -0.55
C GLU A 98 -19.55 -10.86 0.47
N LYS A 99 -18.30 -11.05 0.08
CA LYS A 99 -17.12 -10.67 0.89
C LYS A 99 -17.11 -9.18 1.23
N PHE A 100 -17.45 -8.31 0.27
CA PHE A 100 -17.49 -6.86 0.49
C PHE A 100 -18.65 -6.45 1.40
N LEU A 101 -19.80 -7.09 1.29
CA LEU A 101 -20.94 -6.89 2.20
C LEU A 101 -20.59 -7.32 3.63
N LEU A 102 -19.99 -8.50 3.80
CA LEU A 102 -19.57 -9.01 5.12
C LEU A 102 -18.55 -8.07 5.79
N LYS A 103 -17.64 -7.49 5.03
CA LYS A 103 -16.66 -6.51 5.55
C LYS A 103 -17.24 -5.10 5.72
N GLY A 104 -18.45 -4.82 5.24
CA GLY A 104 -19.06 -3.50 5.22
C GLY A 104 -18.41 -2.52 4.23
N ILE A 105 -17.64 -3.01 3.26
CA ILE A 105 -16.99 -2.19 2.21
C ILE A 105 -18.05 -1.56 1.31
N ILE A 106 -19.10 -2.33 0.99
CA ILE A 106 -20.27 -1.89 0.23
C ILE A 106 -21.53 -2.13 1.04
N ARG A 107 -22.61 -1.46 0.64
CA ARG A 107 -23.96 -1.67 1.14
C ARG A 107 -24.95 -1.75 0.00
N LEU A 108 -26.12 -2.33 0.24
CA LEU A 108 -27.27 -2.17 -0.62
C LEU A 108 -27.66 -0.70 -0.72
N SER A 109 -28.05 -0.26 -1.89
CA SER A 109 -28.39 1.14 -2.14
C SER A 109 -29.68 1.25 -2.96
N LEU A 110 -30.31 2.40 -2.85
CA LEU A 110 -31.44 2.79 -3.67
C LEU A 110 -31.00 3.84 -4.68
N TYR A 111 -31.83 4.03 -5.71
CA TYR A 111 -31.64 5.11 -6.67
C TYR A 111 -31.76 6.46 -5.96
N GLU A 112 -30.88 7.41 -6.30
CA GLU A 112 -30.96 8.80 -5.88
C GLU A 112 -30.46 9.71 -7.01
N ASP A 113 -30.98 10.95 -7.03
CA ASP A 113 -30.62 11.91 -8.07
C ASP A 113 -29.14 12.31 -7.99
N GLY A 114 -28.53 12.51 -9.16
CA GLY A 114 -27.13 12.88 -9.28
C GLY A 114 -26.15 11.75 -8.92
N GLN A 115 -26.62 10.49 -8.84
CA GLN A 115 -25.73 9.36 -8.61
C GLN A 115 -24.87 9.01 -9.82
N VAL A 116 -23.72 8.40 -9.58
CA VAL A 116 -22.85 7.84 -10.62
C VAL A 116 -22.82 6.31 -10.50
N ILE A 117 -23.11 5.62 -11.58
CA ILE A 117 -23.06 4.15 -11.65
C ILE A 117 -21.87 3.74 -12.51
N SER A 118 -20.92 3.06 -11.90
CA SER A 118 -19.71 2.57 -12.56
C SER A 118 -19.86 1.12 -13.03
N PRO A 119 -19.41 0.78 -14.25
CA PRO A 119 -19.42 -0.60 -14.71
C PRO A 119 -18.39 -1.45 -13.97
N ILE A 120 -18.68 -2.76 -13.86
CA ILE A 120 -17.78 -3.76 -13.30
C ILE A 120 -17.31 -4.72 -14.38
N PHE A 121 -16.14 -5.29 -14.21
CA PHE A 121 -15.63 -6.38 -15.05
C PHE A 121 -14.63 -7.25 -14.30
N VAL A 122 -14.38 -8.45 -14.83
CA VAL A 122 -13.43 -9.42 -14.24
C VAL A 122 -12.12 -9.39 -15.03
N ARG A 123 -11.01 -9.48 -14.34
CA ARG A 123 -9.67 -9.58 -14.94
C ARG A 123 -8.88 -10.71 -14.29
N PRO A 124 -8.22 -11.54 -15.11
CA PRO A 124 -7.32 -12.56 -14.58
C PRO A 124 -6.11 -11.91 -13.90
N LYS A 125 -5.68 -12.49 -12.79
CA LYS A 125 -4.38 -12.19 -12.17
C LYS A 125 -3.30 -13.09 -12.73
N LYS A 126 -2.03 -12.77 -12.44
CA LYS A 126 -0.86 -13.55 -12.89
C LYS A 126 -0.78 -14.94 -12.27
N ASP A 127 -1.40 -15.14 -11.12
CA ASP A 127 -1.48 -16.42 -10.39
C ASP A 127 -2.64 -17.31 -10.86
N GLY A 128 -3.34 -16.93 -11.93
CA GLY A 128 -4.50 -17.65 -12.46
C GLY A 128 -5.81 -17.33 -11.73
N SER A 129 -5.78 -16.67 -10.59
CA SER A 129 -6.98 -16.19 -9.94
C SER A 129 -7.56 -14.96 -10.66
N HIS A 130 -8.74 -14.52 -10.26
CA HIS A 130 -9.41 -13.37 -10.87
C HIS A 130 -9.62 -12.26 -9.85
N ARG A 131 -9.83 -11.06 -10.35
CA ARG A 131 -10.28 -9.92 -9.54
C ARG A 131 -11.40 -9.18 -10.22
N VAL A 132 -12.35 -8.71 -9.43
CA VAL A 132 -13.40 -7.79 -9.86
C VAL A 132 -12.80 -6.38 -9.91
N ILE A 133 -13.04 -5.67 -11.01
CA ILE A 133 -12.60 -4.29 -11.21
C ILE A 133 -13.84 -3.41 -11.30
N PHE A 134 -13.87 -2.37 -10.49
CA PHE A 134 -14.84 -1.29 -10.57
C PHE A 134 -14.24 -0.17 -11.43
N ASN A 135 -14.86 0.08 -12.59
CA ASN A 135 -14.30 1.02 -13.56
C ASN A 135 -14.73 2.46 -13.24
N LEU A 136 -13.95 3.10 -12.40
CA LEU A 136 -14.16 4.49 -11.98
C LEU A 136 -13.62 5.54 -12.98
N LYS A 137 -13.26 5.13 -14.22
CA LYS A 137 -12.59 6.02 -15.18
C LYS A 137 -13.39 7.31 -15.43
N LYS A 138 -14.70 7.21 -15.66
CA LYS A 138 -15.55 8.38 -15.89
C LYS A 138 -15.63 9.28 -14.65
N LEU A 139 -15.79 8.68 -13.46
CA LEU A 139 -15.77 9.44 -12.21
C LEU A 139 -14.43 10.15 -12.00
N ASN A 140 -13.34 9.48 -12.32
CA ASN A 140 -11.99 10.05 -12.19
C ASN A 140 -11.74 11.27 -13.08
N GLU A 141 -12.54 11.50 -14.13
CA GLU A 141 -12.48 12.71 -14.96
C GLU A 141 -12.97 13.96 -14.20
N ALA A 142 -13.83 13.76 -13.19
CA ALA A 142 -14.32 14.83 -12.33
C ALA A 142 -13.50 15.02 -11.06
N VAL A 143 -12.69 14.04 -10.67
CA VAL A 143 -11.88 14.07 -9.44
C VAL A 143 -10.70 15.02 -9.59
N SER A 144 -10.56 15.95 -8.64
CA SER A 144 -9.47 16.93 -8.65
C SER A 144 -8.11 16.28 -8.62
N TYR A 145 -7.26 16.68 -9.54
CA TYR A 145 -5.90 16.18 -9.61
C TYR A 145 -4.97 16.99 -8.69
N HIS A 146 -4.28 16.29 -7.82
CA HIS A 146 -3.25 16.88 -6.96
C HIS A 146 -1.96 16.09 -7.05
N HIS A 147 -0.88 16.78 -7.35
CA HIS A 147 0.45 16.18 -7.30
C HIS A 147 0.81 15.80 -5.85
N PHE A 148 1.34 14.60 -5.65
CA PHE A 148 1.86 14.15 -4.36
C PHE A 148 3.09 13.27 -4.58
N LYS A 149 3.94 13.17 -3.57
CA LYS A 149 5.13 12.32 -3.57
C LYS A 149 4.93 11.19 -2.58
N MET A 150 5.29 10.00 -3.01
CA MET A 150 5.42 8.80 -2.18
C MET A 150 6.90 8.51 -1.97
N ASP A 151 7.22 7.83 -0.88
CA ASP A 151 8.52 7.22 -0.75
C ASP A 151 8.70 6.15 -1.84
N THR A 152 9.94 5.86 -2.19
CA THR A 152 10.26 4.93 -3.27
C THR A 152 11.29 3.91 -2.81
N LEU A 153 11.50 2.86 -3.61
CA LEU A 153 12.59 1.94 -3.40
C LEU A 153 13.95 2.67 -3.30
N GLU A 154 14.13 3.74 -4.09
CA GLU A 154 15.36 4.55 -4.04
C GLU A 154 15.54 5.19 -2.65
N THR A 155 14.44 5.62 -2.03
CA THR A 155 14.49 6.14 -0.64
C THR A 155 14.93 5.04 0.33
N ALA A 156 14.39 3.82 0.20
CA ALA A 156 14.79 2.68 1.03
C ALA A 156 16.28 2.35 0.85
N ILE A 157 16.75 2.31 -0.40
CA ILE A 157 18.18 2.05 -0.72
C ILE A 157 19.10 3.11 -0.08
N LYS A 158 18.72 4.40 -0.15
CA LYS A 158 19.50 5.50 0.45
C LYS A 158 19.55 5.45 1.97
N LEU A 159 18.57 4.85 2.62
CA LEU A 159 18.53 4.68 4.06
C LEU A 159 19.35 3.47 4.53
N MET A 160 19.61 2.50 3.66
CA MET A 160 20.38 1.30 4.03
C MET A 160 21.78 1.66 4.51
N ARG A 161 22.21 0.98 5.56
CA ARG A 161 23.56 1.04 6.13
C ARG A 161 24.17 -0.37 6.14
N PRO A 162 25.51 -0.48 6.02
CA PRO A 162 26.17 -1.79 6.08
C PRO A 162 25.81 -2.56 7.35
N GLY A 163 25.29 -3.76 7.19
CA GLY A 163 24.93 -4.63 8.31
C GLY A 163 23.65 -4.28 9.06
N CYS A 164 22.87 -3.26 8.64
CA CYS A 164 21.60 -2.90 9.29
C CYS A 164 20.59 -4.04 9.22
N TYR A 165 19.69 -4.09 10.20
CA TYR A 165 18.55 -5.00 10.24
C TYR A 165 17.30 -4.32 9.71
N MET A 166 16.47 -5.07 9.04
CA MET A 166 15.30 -4.58 8.33
C MET A 166 14.06 -5.42 8.62
N THR A 167 12.90 -4.78 8.66
CA THR A 167 11.58 -5.42 8.72
C THR A 167 10.61 -4.71 7.77
N SER A 168 9.49 -5.36 7.45
CA SER A 168 8.43 -4.76 6.66
C SER A 168 7.05 -5.15 7.18
N ILE A 169 6.09 -4.23 7.07
CA ILE A 169 4.69 -4.46 7.44
C ILE A 169 3.81 -4.17 6.23
N ASP A 170 2.97 -5.15 5.85
CA ASP A 170 1.93 -5.04 4.81
C ASP A 170 0.57 -4.79 5.49
N LEU A 171 -0.14 -3.76 5.06
CA LEU A 171 -1.45 -3.39 5.61
C LEU A 171 -2.57 -4.07 4.83
N LYS A 172 -3.45 -4.75 5.54
CA LYS A 172 -4.58 -5.46 4.95
C LYS A 172 -5.76 -4.52 4.70
N ASP A 173 -6.35 -4.62 3.49
CA ASP A 173 -7.56 -3.86 3.12
C ASP A 173 -7.43 -2.34 3.34
N ALA A 174 -6.22 -1.80 3.16
CA ALA A 174 -5.75 -0.49 3.61
C ALA A 174 -6.69 0.67 3.24
N TYR A 175 -7.05 0.83 1.96
CA TYR A 175 -7.96 1.90 1.51
C TYR A 175 -9.36 1.76 2.12
N TYR A 176 -9.86 0.55 2.25
CA TYR A 176 -11.18 0.30 2.80
C TYR A 176 -11.31 0.63 4.30
N SER A 177 -10.20 0.93 4.98
CA SER A 177 -10.23 1.43 6.36
C SER A 177 -10.73 2.88 6.46
N ILE A 178 -10.72 3.64 5.35
CA ILE A 178 -11.13 5.05 5.27
C ILE A 178 -12.62 5.12 4.92
N PRO A 179 -13.47 5.71 5.76
CA PRO A 179 -14.89 5.90 5.46
C PRO A 179 -15.10 7.00 4.42
N ILE A 180 -16.03 6.80 3.49
CA ILE A 180 -16.47 7.85 2.56
C ILE A 180 -17.65 8.62 3.18
N ALA A 181 -17.61 9.94 3.08
CA ALA A 181 -18.70 10.81 3.49
C ALA A 181 -20.04 10.35 2.86
N PRO A 182 -21.13 10.24 3.64
CA PRO A 182 -22.39 9.69 3.16
C PRO A 182 -22.92 10.33 1.86
N GLU A 183 -22.78 11.65 1.72
CA GLU A 183 -23.19 12.42 0.56
C GLU A 183 -22.36 12.11 -0.71
N HIS A 184 -21.14 11.57 -0.55
CA HIS A 184 -20.27 11.18 -1.67
C HIS A 184 -20.41 9.72 -2.08
N GLN A 185 -21.07 8.88 -1.26
CA GLN A 185 -21.30 7.46 -1.58
C GLN A 185 -22.14 7.28 -2.84
N LYS A 186 -23.01 8.24 -3.16
CA LYS A 186 -23.81 8.24 -4.37
C LYS A 186 -22.99 8.25 -5.67
N PHE A 187 -21.75 8.74 -5.64
CA PHE A 187 -20.85 8.76 -6.79
C PHE A 187 -20.08 7.44 -6.96
N LEU A 188 -20.18 6.53 -6.00
CA LEU A 188 -19.43 5.28 -5.94
C LEU A 188 -20.36 4.06 -5.98
N LYS A 189 -21.32 4.09 -6.91
CA LYS A 189 -22.29 3.01 -7.07
C LYS A 189 -21.98 2.11 -8.26
N PHE A 190 -22.47 0.89 -8.18
CA PHE A 190 -22.50 -0.08 -9.28
C PHE A 190 -23.74 -0.97 -9.19
N VAL A 191 -24.09 -1.61 -10.30
CA VAL A 191 -25.23 -2.53 -10.38
C VAL A 191 -24.71 -3.94 -10.65
N TRP A 192 -25.28 -4.91 -9.93
CA TRP A 192 -25.08 -6.32 -10.17
C TRP A 192 -26.40 -7.08 -9.99
N LYS A 193 -26.82 -7.87 -11.00
CA LYS A 193 -28.08 -8.65 -10.99
C LYS A 193 -29.28 -7.80 -10.56
N ASP A 194 -29.44 -6.64 -11.21
CA ASP A 194 -30.48 -5.64 -10.93
C ASP A 194 -30.48 -5.03 -9.52
N GLN A 195 -29.50 -5.39 -8.68
CA GLN A 195 -29.31 -4.79 -7.37
C GLN A 195 -28.27 -3.68 -7.42
N LEU A 196 -28.59 -2.53 -6.83
CA LEU A 196 -27.70 -1.37 -6.70
C LEU A 196 -26.90 -1.46 -5.39
N TYR A 197 -25.60 -1.24 -5.49
CA TYR A 197 -24.65 -1.20 -4.37
C TYR A 197 -23.91 0.14 -4.33
N ALA A 198 -23.51 0.58 -3.16
CA ALA A 198 -22.69 1.76 -2.95
C ALA A 198 -21.48 1.42 -2.05
N PHE A 199 -20.32 2.00 -2.35
CA PHE A 199 -19.16 1.90 -1.45
C PHE A 199 -19.35 2.77 -0.21
N ASN A 200 -19.09 2.21 0.96
CA ASN A 200 -19.05 2.90 2.26
C ASN A 200 -17.65 3.42 2.59
N SER A 201 -16.64 2.91 1.92
CA SER A 201 -15.22 3.19 2.18
C SER A 201 -14.48 3.48 0.90
N LEU A 202 -13.28 4.05 1.03
CA LEU A 202 -12.46 4.52 -0.10
C LEU A 202 -12.11 3.36 -1.05
N PRO A 203 -12.60 3.36 -2.31
CA PRO A 203 -12.42 2.23 -3.21
C PRO A 203 -11.05 2.25 -3.88
N MET A 204 -10.59 1.05 -4.26
CA MET A 204 -9.49 0.91 -5.21
C MET A 204 -9.93 1.40 -6.60
N GLY A 205 -9.05 2.10 -7.31
CA GLY A 205 -9.32 2.61 -8.66
C GLY A 205 -9.81 4.06 -8.73
N LEU A 206 -10.17 4.68 -7.59
CA LEU A 206 -10.36 6.12 -7.52
C LEU A 206 -9.00 6.83 -7.59
N SER A 207 -8.87 7.83 -8.47
CA SER A 207 -7.59 8.50 -8.76
C SER A 207 -6.97 9.20 -7.55
N SER A 208 -7.80 9.67 -6.61
CA SER A 208 -7.37 10.32 -5.36
C SER A 208 -7.01 9.35 -4.24
N SER A 209 -7.40 8.06 -4.30
CA SER A 209 -7.16 7.10 -3.20
C SER A 209 -5.70 6.98 -2.78
N PRO A 210 -4.72 6.86 -3.69
CA PRO A 210 -3.32 6.79 -3.29
C PRO A 210 -2.82 8.04 -2.57
N ARG A 211 -3.26 9.23 -3.03
CA ARG A 211 -2.91 10.51 -2.39
C ARG A 211 -3.49 10.61 -0.97
N ILE A 212 -4.78 10.34 -0.83
CA ILE A 212 -5.48 10.42 0.46
C ILE A 212 -4.81 9.48 1.46
N PHE A 213 -4.59 8.23 1.07
CA PHE A 213 -3.97 7.23 1.94
C PHE A 213 -2.53 7.61 2.32
N THR A 214 -1.72 8.07 1.36
CA THR A 214 -0.35 8.55 1.63
C THR A 214 -0.35 9.73 2.60
N LYS A 215 -1.31 10.68 2.48
CA LYS A 215 -1.44 11.78 3.44
C LYS A 215 -1.80 11.30 4.84
N ILE A 216 -2.70 10.32 4.97
CA ILE A 216 -3.11 9.73 6.25
C ILE A 216 -1.94 8.99 6.92
N LEU A 217 -1.05 8.35 6.16
CA LEU A 217 0.11 7.66 6.71
C LEU A 217 1.24 8.59 7.17
N LYS A 218 1.33 9.82 6.65
CA LYS A 218 2.41 10.76 7.04
C LYS A 218 2.52 11.01 8.55
N PRO A 219 1.44 11.30 9.30
CA PRO A 219 1.50 11.46 10.75
C PRO A 219 2.02 10.22 11.47
N PHE A 220 1.63 9.03 11.01
CA PHE A 220 2.12 7.77 11.57
C PHE A 220 3.65 7.67 11.49
N PHE A 221 4.22 7.83 10.30
CA PHE A 221 5.69 7.79 10.14
C PHE A 221 6.38 8.98 10.84
N SER A 222 5.74 10.15 10.88
CA SER A 222 6.26 11.28 11.61
C SER A 222 6.32 11.00 13.11
N ALA A 223 5.31 10.38 13.69
CA ALA A 223 5.29 9.99 15.10
C ALA A 223 6.42 8.99 15.42
N LEU A 224 6.58 7.94 14.62
CA LEU A 224 7.65 6.96 14.80
C LEU A 224 9.04 7.59 14.76
N ARG A 225 9.29 8.53 13.84
CA ARG A 225 10.56 9.24 13.74
C ARG A 225 10.80 10.22 14.89
N SER A 226 9.79 11.02 15.23
CA SER A 226 9.94 12.12 16.19
C SER A 226 9.87 11.67 17.64
N GLN A 227 9.06 10.66 17.96
CA GLN A 227 8.87 10.20 19.34
C GLN A 227 9.87 9.11 19.74
N PHE A 228 10.24 8.25 18.78
CA PHE A 228 11.08 7.08 19.06
C PHE A 228 12.42 7.11 18.33
N GLY A 229 12.64 8.02 17.37
CA GLY A 229 13.86 8.11 16.59
C GLY A 229 14.03 7.05 15.50
N HIS A 230 12.98 6.25 15.21
CA HIS A 230 13.07 5.13 14.29
C HIS A 230 13.26 5.55 12.83
N THR A 231 14.03 4.75 12.10
CA THR A 231 14.19 4.91 10.65
C THR A 231 13.13 4.09 9.92
N CYS A 232 12.19 4.76 9.29
CA CYS A 232 11.06 4.12 8.60
C CYS A 232 10.61 4.89 7.38
N LEU A 233 9.95 4.21 6.44
CA LEU A 233 9.27 4.80 5.29
C LEU A 233 8.02 4.00 4.93
N GLY A 234 7.14 4.59 4.10
CA GLY A 234 5.91 3.94 3.65
C GLY A 234 5.64 4.15 2.17
N TYR A 235 5.23 3.07 1.53
CA TYR A 235 4.77 3.04 0.15
C TYR A 235 3.38 2.42 0.08
N ILE A 236 2.35 3.25 0.16
CA ILE A 236 0.94 2.83 0.23
C ILE A 236 0.71 1.85 1.40
N ASP A 237 0.40 0.60 1.10
CA ASP A 237 0.15 -0.48 2.08
C ASP A 237 1.42 -1.16 2.60
N ASP A 238 2.56 -0.95 1.94
CA ASP A 238 3.86 -1.46 2.36
C ASP A 238 4.61 -0.44 3.22
N SER A 239 5.16 -0.87 4.35
CA SER A 239 6.05 -0.06 5.18
C SER A 239 7.35 -0.79 5.48
N PHE A 240 8.43 -0.01 5.68
CA PHE A 240 9.79 -0.51 5.82
C PHE A 240 10.47 0.17 7.00
N TYR A 241 11.14 -0.63 7.82
CA TYR A 241 11.84 -0.21 9.02
C TYR A 241 13.28 -0.73 8.96
N LEU A 242 14.22 0.05 9.43
CA LEU A 242 15.61 -0.37 9.50
C LEU A 242 16.34 0.30 10.66
N GLU A 243 17.18 -0.48 11.35
CA GLU A 243 17.99 -0.01 12.46
C GLU A 243 19.38 -0.71 12.46
N ASP A 244 20.31 -0.19 13.24
CA ASP A 244 21.70 -0.68 13.23
C ASP A 244 21.87 -2.02 13.96
N SER A 245 20.98 -2.34 14.90
CA SER A 245 21.00 -3.61 15.61
C SER A 245 19.69 -4.38 15.49
N TYR A 246 19.75 -5.69 15.74
CA TYR A 246 18.58 -6.56 15.78
C TYR A 246 17.54 -6.09 16.79
N LEU A 247 17.95 -5.73 18.00
CA LEU A 247 17.05 -5.33 19.08
C LEU A 247 16.36 -3.99 18.78
N GLU A 248 17.08 -3.02 18.26
CA GLU A 248 16.49 -1.74 17.85
C GLU A 248 15.48 -1.92 16.73
N CYS A 249 15.77 -2.81 15.77
CA CYS A 249 14.84 -3.10 14.67
C CYS A 249 13.59 -3.86 15.17
N GLU A 250 13.73 -4.76 16.12
CA GLU A 250 12.61 -5.44 16.80
C GLU A 250 11.74 -4.43 17.56
N GLU A 251 12.35 -3.51 18.30
CA GLU A 251 11.64 -2.44 19.02
C GLU A 251 10.91 -1.49 18.06
N ALA A 252 11.57 -1.07 16.98
CA ALA A 252 10.94 -0.23 15.94
C ALA A 252 9.72 -0.93 15.32
N THR A 253 9.83 -2.23 15.07
CA THR A 253 8.73 -3.05 14.53
C THR A 253 7.58 -3.15 15.55
N LEU A 254 7.88 -3.35 16.82
CA LEU A 254 6.87 -3.40 17.88
C LEU A 254 6.12 -2.06 17.99
N HIS A 255 6.83 -0.93 18.05
CA HIS A 255 6.22 0.39 18.12
C HIS A 255 5.33 0.66 16.90
N ALA A 256 5.79 0.27 15.70
CA ALA A 256 5.01 0.40 14.48
C ALA A 256 3.73 -0.44 14.51
N VAL A 257 3.82 -1.71 14.92
CA VAL A 257 2.67 -2.62 15.04
C VAL A 257 1.65 -2.09 16.04
N GLN A 258 2.10 -1.65 17.22
CA GLN A 258 1.25 -1.09 18.26
C GLN A 258 0.54 0.18 17.77
N LEU A 259 1.27 1.08 17.14
CA LEU A 259 0.72 2.32 16.63
C LEU A 259 -0.27 2.07 15.46
N PHE A 260 0.04 1.17 14.53
CA PHE A 260 -0.90 0.81 13.46
C PHE A 260 -2.22 0.28 14.03
N ILE A 261 -2.15 -0.65 14.97
CA ILE A 261 -3.35 -1.25 15.58
C ILE A 261 -4.14 -0.22 16.38
N SER A 262 -3.47 0.65 17.15
CA SER A 262 -4.12 1.71 17.92
C SER A 262 -4.86 2.72 17.03
N LEU A 263 -4.37 2.96 15.82
CA LEU A 263 -5.00 3.82 14.81
C LEU A 263 -6.08 3.12 13.98
N GLY A 264 -6.31 1.82 14.20
CA GLY A 264 -7.34 1.02 13.52
C GLY A 264 -6.91 0.34 12.24
N PHE A 265 -5.62 0.37 11.88
CA PHE A 265 -5.10 -0.40 10.76
C PHE A 265 -5.14 -1.89 11.04
N LYS A 266 -5.16 -2.69 9.97
CA LYS A 266 -5.01 -4.15 10.04
C LYS A 266 -3.73 -4.56 9.32
N ILE A 267 -2.94 -5.37 10.00
CA ILE A 267 -1.67 -5.90 9.50
C ILE A 267 -1.92 -7.26 8.88
N HIS A 268 -1.29 -7.52 7.72
CA HIS A 268 -1.36 -8.82 7.07
C HIS A 268 -0.27 -9.74 7.65
N PRO A 269 -0.62 -10.77 8.44
CA PRO A 269 0.38 -11.56 9.17
C PRO A 269 1.32 -12.33 8.24
N GLU A 270 0.80 -12.86 7.12
CA GLU A 270 1.58 -13.72 6.21
C GLU A 270 2.48 -12.95 5.25
N LYS A 271 2.24 -11.65 5.06
CA LYS A 271 3.04 -10.83 4.14
C LYS A 271 4.00 -9.90 4.86
N SER A 272 3.78 -9.68 6.14
CA SER A 272 4.67 -8.85 6.95
C SER A 272 5.89 -9.67 7.40
N VAL A 273 7.07 -9.06 7.30
CA VAL A 273 8.32 -9.62 7.80
C VAL A 273 8.66 -8.88 9.09
N VAL A 274 8.22 -9.42 10.22
CA VAL A 274 8.36 -8.80 11.55
C VAL A 274 9.61 -9.24 12.31
N ILE A 275 10.33 -10.23 11.79
CA ILE A 275 11.60 -10.70 12.32
C ILE A 275 12.71 -9.90 11.67
N PRO A 276 13.54 -9.16 12.44
CA PRO A 276 14.63 -8.40 11.87
C PRO A 276 15.59 -9.26 11.04
N THR A 277 15.81 -8.87 9.80
CA THR A 277 16.67 -9.58 8.84
C THR A 277 17.59 -8.61 8.12
N GLN A 278 18.72 -9.11 7.65
CA GLN A 278 19.68 -8.35 6.84
C GLN A 278 19.49 -8.57 5.34
N VAL A 279 18.54 -9.46 4.97
CA VAL A 279 18.13 -9.71 3.58
C VAL A 279 16.61 -9.68 3.53
N LEU A 280 16.02 -8.69 2.87
CA LEU A 280 14.58 -8.45 2.86
C LEU A 280 14.07 -8.20 1.44
N GLU A 281 12.94 -8.82 1.09
CA GLU A 281 12.19 -8.46 -0.11
C GLU A 281 11.33 -7.23 0.17
N PHE A 282 11.54 -6.15 -0.61
CA PHE A 282 10.75 -4.93 -0.54
C PHE A 282 10.48 -4.37 -1.94
N LEU A 283 9.22 -4.03 -2.24
CA LEU A 283 8.75 -3.51 -3.54
C LEU A 283 9.23 -4.33 -4.76
N GLY A 284 9.33 -5.66 -4.59
CA GLY A 284 9.76 -6.60 -5.64
C GLY A 284 11.26 -6.59 -5.92
N PHE A 285 12.07 -6.21 -4.94
CA PHE A 285 13.52 -6.30 -4.94
C PHE A 285 14.02 -6.93 -3.65
N ILE A 286 15.16 -7.57 -3.70
CA ILE A 286 15.86 -8.10 -2.54
C ILE A 286 16.91 -7.06 -2.12
N LEU A 287 16.75 -6.53 -0.91
CA LEU A 287 17.70 -5.64 -0.25
C LEU A 287 18.62 -6.48 0.65
N ASN A 288 19.91 -6.38 0.48
CA ASN A 288 20.91 -7.10 1.29
C ASN A 288 21.86 -6.08 1.93
N SER A 289 21.73 -5.87 3.24
CA SER A 289 22.57 -4.91 3.98
C SER A 289 23.98 -5.42 4.29
N ILE A 290 24.18 -6.74 4.28
CA ILE A 290 25.54 -7.33 4.49
C ILE A 290 26.42 -7.02 3.29
N LEU A 291 25.90 -7.29 2.09
CA LEU A 291 26.63 -7.09 0.82
C LEU A 291 26.42 -5.67 0.26
N MET A 292 25.54 -4.88 0.83
CA MET A 292 25.12 -3.56 0.30
C MET A 292 24.68 -3.65 -1.15
N THR A 293 23.87 -4.67 -1.47
CA THR A 293 23.37 -4.92 -2.83
C THR A 293 21.84 -4.87 -2.89
N VAL A 294 21.36 -4.54 -4.08
CA VAL A 294 19.95 -4.63 -4.47
C VAL A 294 19.87 -5.58 -5.65
N SER A 295 19.01 -6.58 -5.59
CA SER A 295 18.82 -7.53 -6.66
C SER A 295 17.34 -7.75 -6.98
N LEU A 296 17.06 -8.31 -8.16
CA LEU A 296 15.71 -8.69 -8.54
C LEU A 296 15.26 -9.91 -7.75
N THR A 297 13.98 -9.97 -7.41
CA THR A 297 13.38 -11.23 -6.96
C THR A 297 13.43 -12.25 -8.11
N GLU A 298 13.53 -13.54 -7.80
CA GLU A 298 13.54 -14.63 -8.78
C GLU A 298 12.37 -14.51 -9.76
N LYS A 299 11.17 -14.32 -9.24
CA LYS A 299 9.94 -14.11 -10.04
C LYS A 299 10.04 -12.93 -11.01
N LYS A 300 10.67 -11.83 -10.60
CA LYS A 300 10.87 -10.65 -11.46
C LYS A 300 11.95 -10.89 -12.50
N ALA A 301 13.03 -11.57 -12.13
CA ALA A 301 14.11 -11.95 -13.02
C ALA A 301 13.63 -12.92 -14.12
N GLU A 302 12.91 -13.97 -13.76
CA GLU A 302 12.31 -14.91 -14.70
C GLU A 302 11.37 -14.23 -15.70
N LYS A 303 10.48 -13.37 -15.20
CA LYS A 303 9.57 -12.60 -16.06
C LYS A 303 10.33 -11.76 -17.09
N ILE A 304 11.41 -11.09 -16.67
CA ILE A 304 12.23 -10.27 -17.57
C ILE A 304 12.93 -11.17 -18.59
N LEU A 305 13.50 -12.30 -18.16
CA LEU A 305 14.14 -13.27 -19.03
C LEU A 305 13.18 -13.76 -20.13
N GLN A 306 11.97 -14.16 -19.76
CA GLN A 306 10.94 -14.60 -20.70
C GLN A 306 10.58 -13.49 -21.71
N LEU A 307 10.47 -12.24 -21.25
CA LEU A 307 10.23 -11.11 -22.14
C LEU A 307 11.42 -10.87 -23.08
N CYS A 308 12.65 -10.90 -22.59
CA CYS A 308 13.84 -10.77 -23.43
C CYS A 308 13.90 -11.86 -24.50
N GLN A 309 13.65 -13.12 -24.15
CA GLN A 309 13.55 -14.23 -25.08
C GLN A 309 12.48 -13.99 -26.14
N LYS A 310 11.26 -13.60 -25.71
CA LYS A 310 10.16 -13.27 -26.63
C LYS A 310 10.57 -12.19 -27.65
N PHE A 311 11.25 -11.14 -27.20
CA PHE A 311 11.65 -10.01 -28.06
C PHE A 311 12.94 -10.26 -28.87
N SER A 312 13.66 -11.37 -28.62
CA SER A 312 14.86 -11.76 -29.37
C SER A 312 14.55 -12.56 -30.64
N TYR A 313 13.30 -12.97 -30.89
CA TYR A 313 12.94 -13.71 -32.11
C TYR A 313 12.86 -12.77 -33.32
N PRO A 314 13.73 -12.94 -34.35
CA PRO A 314 13.86 -11.98 -35.48
C PRO A 314 12.62 -11.90 -36.37
N SER A 315 11.83 -12.97 -36.44
CA SER A 315 10.66 -13.08 -37.36
C SER A 315 9.35 -12.57 -36.77
N ARG A 316 9.34 -12.11 -35.52
CA ARG A 316 8.11 -11.66 -34.85
C ARG A 316 7.95 -10.14 -34.95
N GLN A 317 6.80 -9.71 -35.45
CA GLN A 317 6.41 -8.29 -35.39
C GLN A 317 5.76 -7.99 -34.01
N PHE A 318 6.08 -6.84 -33.46
CA PHE A 318 5.54 -6.38 -32.19
C PHE A 318 4.80 -5.07 -32.38
N THR A 319 3.70 -4.90 -31.69
CA THR A 319 3.01 -3.62 -31.63
C THR A 319 3.80 -2.61 -30.80
N ILE A 320 3.62 -1.30 -31.08
CA ILE A 320 4.23 -0.21 -30.30
C ILE A 320 3.91 -0.37 -28.81
N ARG A 321 2.68 -0.78 -28.45
CA ARG A 321 2.25 -1.01 -27.09
C ARG A 321 3.03 -2.16 -26.42
N GLU A 322 3.31 -3.26 -27.12
CA GLU A 322 4.14 -4.36 -26.60
C GLU A 322 5.56 -3.90 -26.33
N VAL A 323 6.15 -3.16 -27.27
CA VAL A 323 7.52 -2.62 -27.12
C VAL A 323 7.57 -1.61 -25.95
N ALA A 324 6.62 -0.70 -25.83
CA ALA A 324 6.55 0.24 -24.72
C ALA A 324 6.40 -0.47 -23.36
N SER A 325 5.57 -1.51 -23.30
CA SER A 325 5.40 -2.35 -22.10
C SER A 325 6.69 -3.10 -21.73
N PHE A 326 7.41 -3.62 -22.72
CA PHE A 326 8.70 -4.28 -22.52
C PHE A 326 9.74 -3.30 -21.98
N ILE A 327 9.90 -2.13 -22.61
CA ILE A 327 10.81 -1.07 -22.15
C ILE A 327 10.47 -0.64 -20.72
N GLY A 328 9.19 -0.40 -20.42
CA GLY A 328 8.75 -0.04 -19.07
C GLY A 328 9.10 -1.12 -18.02
N THR A 329 9.00 -2.42 -18.42
CA THR A 329 9.40 -3.52 -17.54
C THR A 329 10.91 -3.54 -17.29
N LEU A 330 11.73 -3.30 -18.32
CA LEU A 330 13.19 -3.19 -18.19
C LEU A 330 13.59 -2.02 -17.29
N VAL A 331 13.03 -0.82 -17.55
CA VAL A 331 13.31 0.37 -16.74
C VAL A 331 12.94 0.15 -15.28
N SER A 332 11.81 -0.50 -15.01
CA SER A 332 11.39 -0.82 -13.63
C SER A 332 12.31 -1.81 -12.90
N SER A 333 13.23 -2.46 -13.61
CA SER A 333 14.18 -3.43 -13.04
C SER A 333 15.57 -2.84 -12.72
N PHE A 334 15.87 -1.63 -13.21
CA PHE A 334 17.21 -1.04 -13.12
C PHE A 334 17.80 -0.97 -11.71
N PRO A 335 17.04 -0.72 -10.63
CA PRO A 335 17.63 -0.73 -9.29
C PRO A 335 18.31 -2.05 -8.91
N GLY A 336 17.88 -3.18 -9.49
CA GLY A 336 18.45 -4.51 -9.22
C GLY A 336 19.25 -5.08 -10.39
N VAL A 337 19.64 -4.27 -11.39
CA VAL A 337 20.41 -4.71 -12.56
C VAL A 337 21.59 -3.78 -12.78
N GLU A 338 22.79 -4.30 -12.58
CA GLU A 338 24.01 -3.55 -12.81
C GLU A 338 24.10 -3.08 -14.27
N PHE A 339 24.41 -1.80 -14.47
CA PHE A 339 24.48 -1.15 -15.79
C PHE A 339 23.19 -1.23 -16.64
N GLY A 340 22.04 -1.61 -16.07
CA GLY A 340 20.76 -1.72 -16.77
C GLY A 340 20.46 -0.53 -17.70
N PRO A 341 20.65 0.74 -17.25
CA PRO A 341 20.42 1.93 -18.09
C PRO A 341 21.28 2.02 -19.36
N LEU A 342 22.42 1.35 -19.43
CA LEU A 342 23.32 1.40 -20.59
C LEU A 342 22.82 0.55 -21.76
N HIS A 343 22.06 -0.51 -21.48
CA HIS A 343 21.71 -1.52 -22.49
C HIS A 343 20.36 -1.28 -23.20
N TYR A 344 19.51 -0.37 -22.73
CA TYR A 344 18.18 -0.20 -23.31
C TYR A 344 18.03 0.95 -24.31
N ARG A 345 19.02 1.85 -24.43
CA ARG A 345 18.96 3.05 -25.30
C ARG A 345 18.64 2.71 -26.76
N HIS A 346 19.18 1.64 -27.29
CA HIS A 346 18.91 1.21 -28.67
C HIS A 346 17.45 0.81 -28.90
N LEU A 347 16.77 0.26 -27.87
CA LEU A 347 15.35 -0.07 -27.94
C LEU A 347 14.47 1.18 -28.01
N ILE A 348 14.81 2.23 -27.25
CA ILE A 348 14.09 3.51 -27.27
C ILE A 348 14.23 4.17 -28.63
N LEU A 349 15.45 4.25 -29.19
CA LEU A 349 15.70 4.87 -30.49
C LEU A 349 14.90 4.19 -31.63
N ARG A 350 14.77 2.84 -31.59
CA ARG A 350 13.93 2.11 -32.54
C ARG A 350 12.44 2.43 -32.37
N GLN A 351 11.96 2.59 -31.14
CA GLN A 351 10.57 2.96 -30.89
C GLN A 351 10.27 4.39 -31.40
N THR A 352 11.18 5.34 -31.17
CA THR A 352 11.01 6.74 -31.61
C THR A 352 11.01 6.84 -33.14
N ASN A 353 11.89 6.09 -33.83
CA ASN A 353 11.95 6.07 -35.30
C ASN A 353 10.77 5.34 -35.95
N SER A 354 9.99 4.54 -35.21
CA SER A 354 8.78 3.88 -35.71
C SER A 354 7.51 4.74 -35.53
N LEU A 355 7.65 5.90 -34.88
CA LEU A 355 6.57 6.87 -34.65
C LEU A 355 6.63 8.05 -35.64
N ILE A 356 7.69 8.14 -36.48
CA ILE A 356 7.87 9.05 -37.58
C ILE A 356 7.57 8.31 -38.90
#